data_ea9374844a0340826577dcf7e83d8755
#
_entry.id   ea9374844a0340826577dcf7e83d8755
#
_cell.length_a   1.000
_cell.length_b   1.000
_cell.length_c   1.000
_cell.angle_alpha   90.00
_cell.angle_beta   90.00
_cell.angle_gamma   90.00
#
_symmetry.space_group_name_H-M   'P 1'
#
loop_
_entity.id
_entity.type
_entity.pdbx_description
1 polymer ?
#
loop_
_entity_poly.entity_id
_entity_poly.type
_entity_poly.pdbx_seq_one_letter_code
_entity_poly.pdbx_strand_id
1 'polypeptide(L)'
;MSTEKVRKSMTFDRKLFFSIGSLFIVFITIILLFEYNLEKENRQQSLNALLQDYNELIYSQIKNKEIDQISIDSIIQSITRKPLRVTIISALSGKVLLESQREKEPDSLANNHLDRPEIRSSLKNGNGYAIRYSQSFKKNFFYSAKRYDDWIIR
;
A
#
# COMPACT_ATOMS: atom_id res chain seq x y z
N MET A 1 68.36 -1.88 -2.34
CA MET A 1 67.76 -3.23 -2.63
C MET A 1 66.28 -2.99 -3.00
N SER A 2 66.03 -2.92 -4.32
CA SER A 2 64.71 -2.55 -4.86
C SER A 2 63.93 -3.86 -5.05
N THR A 3 62.84 -4.05 -4.32
CA THR A 3 61.94 -5.18 -4.50
C THR A 3 61.00 -4.86 -5.66
N GLU A 4 61.30 -5.31 -6.83
CA GLU A 4 60.47 -5.25 -8.03
C GLU A 4 59.26 -6.18 -7.82
N LYS A 5 58.08 -5.57 -7.62
CA LYS A 5 56.82 -6.29 -7.44
C LYS A 5 56.38 -6.87 -8.79
N VAL A 6 56.74 -8.10 -9.07
CA VAL A 6 56.32 -8.85 -10.28
C VAL A 6 54.79 -8.85 -10.35
N ARG A 7 54.23 -8.05 -11.22
CA ARG A 7 52.79 -8.08 -11.57
C ARG A 7 52.53 -9.35 -12.39
N LYS A 8 52.03 -10.40 -11.72
CA LYS A 8 51.66 -11.66 -12.37
C LYS A 8 50.46 -11.35 -13.30
N SER A 9 50.73 -11.28 -14.62
CA SER A 9 49.66 -11.10 -15.61
C SER A 9 48.77 -12.33 -15.61
N MET A 10 47.46 -12.13 -15.48
CA MET A 10 46.49 -13.22 -15.60
C MET A 10 46.55 -13.80 -17.00
N THR A 11 46.58 -15.14 -17.11
CA THR A 11 46.50 -15.88 -18.38
C THR A 11 45.20 -15.54 -19.11
N PHE A 12 45.22 -15.61 -20.47
CA PHE A 12 44.08 -15.28 -21.33
C PHE A 12 42.82 -16.04 -20.91
N ASP A 13 42.90 -17.32 -20.61
CA ASP A 13 41.77 -18.18 -20.18
C ASP A 13 41.13 -17.67 -18.89
N ARG A 14 41.91 -17.19 -17.91
CA ARG A 14 41.37 -16.63 -16.68
C ARG A 14 40.65 -15.30 -16.93
N LYS A 15 41.15 -14.45 -17.81
CA LYS A 15 40.47 -13.20 -18.16
C LYS A 15 39.14 -13.47 -18.85
N LEU A 16 39.10 -14.43 -19.75
CA LEU A 16 37.90 -14.86 -20.45
C LEU A 16 36.87 -15.43 -19.48
N PHE A 17 37.28 -16.30 -18.56
CA PHE A 17 36.42 -16.89 -17.54
C PHE A 17 35.78 -15.80 -16.62
N PHE A 18 36.59 -14.88 -16.14
CA PHE A 18 36.06 -13.77 -15.32
C PHE A 18 35.14 -12.83 -16.09
N SER A 19 35.43 -12.59 -17.38
CA SER A 19 34.56 -11.77 -18.23
C SER A 19 33.19 -12.41 -18.44
N ILE A 20 33.15 -13.69 -18.79
CA ILE A 20 31.90 -14.43 -18.97
C ILE A 20 31.14 -14.53 -17.63
N GLY A 21 31.86 -14.87 -16.55
CA GLY A 21 31.25 -14.94 -15.21
C GLY A 21 30.65 -13.62 -14.74
N SER A 22 31.33 -12.50 -14.99
CA SER A 22 30.80 -11.17 -14.64
C SER A 22 29.55 -10.81 -15.44
N LEU A 23 29.53 -11.15 -16.75
CA LEU A 23 28.37 -10.94 -17.60
C LEU A 23 27.16 -11.74 -17.08
N PHE A 24 27.40 -12.97 -16.68
CA PHE A 24 26.36 -13.85 -16.15
C PHE A 24 25.78 -13.34 -14.81
N ILE A 25 26.65 -12.83 -13.92
CA ILE A 25 26.23 -12.22 -12.65
C ILE A 25 25.36 -10.97 -12.91
N VAL A 26 25.78 -10.13 -13.83
CA VAL A 26 24.99 -8.93 -14.21
C VAL A 26 23.61 -9.33 -14.74
N PHE A 27 23.55 -10.32 -15.61
CA PHE A 27 22.29 -10.82 -16.18
C PHE A 27 21.35 -11.38 -15.11
N ILE A 28 21.88 -12.22 -14.19
CA ILE A 28 21.08 -12.73 -13.06
C ILE A 28 20.59 -11.58 -12.17
N THR A 29 21.44 -10.59 -11.89
CA THR A 29 21.05 -9.46 -11.06
C THR A 29 19.89 -8.68 -11.69
N ILE A 30 19.91 -8.45 -12.99
CA ILE A 30 18.82 -7.80 -13.73
C ILE A 30 17.51 -8.58 -13.60
N ILE A 31 17.56 -9.92 -13.79
CA ILE A 31 16.38 -10.78 -13.64
C ILE A 31 15.81 -10.68 -12.22
N LEU A 32 16.64 -10.80 -11.20
CA LEU A 32 16.20 -10.73 -9.80
C LEU A 32 15.57 -9.39 -9.46
N LEU A 33 16.13 -8.29 -9.96
CA LEU A 33 15.55 -6.96 -9.77
C LEU A 33 14.19 -6.83 -10.47
N PHE A 34 14.05 -7.40 -11.67
CA PHE A 34 12.79 -7.40 -12.40
C PHE A 34 11.72 -8.22 -11.67
N GLU A 35 12.05 -9.44 -11.25
CA GLU A 35 11.14 -10.29 -10.47
C GLU A 35 10.72 -9.65 -9.15
N TYR A 36 11.66 -9.03 -8.43
CA TYR A 36 11.36 -8.32 -7.19
C TYR A 36 10.33 -7.20 -7.39
N ASN A 37 10.49 -6.39 -8.45
CA ASN A 37 9.55 -5.32 -8.75
C ASN A 37 8.17 -5.86 -9.13
N LEU A 38 8.12 -6.90 -9.95
CA LEU A 38 6.88 -7.54 -10.38
C LEU A 38 6.12 -8.15 -9.18
N GLU A 39 6.85 -8.85 -8.30
CA GLU A 39 6.25 -9.43 -7.09
C GLU A 39 5.69 -8.35 -6.16
N LYS A 40 6.41 -7.24 -6.00
CA LYS A 40 5.96 -6.11 -5.18
C LYS A 40 4.65 -5.52 -5.71
N GLU A 41 4.53 -5.30 -7.02
CA GLU A 41 3.31 -4.81 -7.66
C GLU A 41 2.15 -5.80 -7.49
N ASN A 42 2.39 -7.08 -7.74
CA ASN A 42 1.38 -8.13 -7.59
C ASN A 42 0.86 -8.21 -6.15
N ARG A 43 1.73 -8.11 -5.15
CA ARG A 43 1.33 -8.09 -3.74
C ARG A 43 0.48 -6.86 -3.40
N GLN A 44 0.82 -5.70 -3.94
CA GLN A 44 0.03 -4.48 -3.73
C GLN A 44 -1.35 -4.59 -4.37
N GLN A 45 -1.44 -5.11 -5.59
CA GLN A 45 -2.69 -5.32 -6.30
C GLN A 45 -3.58 -6.34 -5.56
N SER A 46 -3.02 -7.47 -5.12
CA SER A 46 -3.75 -8.49 -4.37
C SER A 46 -4.27 -7.94 -3.03
N LEU A 47 -3.46 -7.16 -2.32
CA LEU A 47 -3.88 -6.52 -1.08
C LEU A 47 -4.98 -5.48 -1.34
N ASN A 48 -4.84 -4.68 -2.41
CA ASN A 48 -5.88 -3.72 -2.77
C ASN A 48 -7.20 -4.43 -3.12
N ALA A 49 -7.15 -5.51 -3.91
CA ALA A 49 -8.36 -6.28 -4.25
C ALA A 49 -9.05 -6.80 -2.99
N LEU A 50 -8.32 -7.40 -2.06
CA LEU A 50 -8.87 -7.87 -0.78
C LEU A 50 -9.52 -6.73 0.03
N LEU A 51 -8.88 -5.57 0.10
CA LEU A 51 -9.44 -4.42 0.82
C LEU A 51 -10.65 -3.81 0.11
N GLN A 52 -10.70 -3.87 -1.22
CA GLN A 52 -11.87 -3.48 -2.00
C GLN A 52 -13.06 -4.42 -1.73
N ASP A 53 -12.83 -5.73 -1.60
CA ASP A 53 -13.85 -6.69 -1.21
C ASP A 53 -14.39 -6.40 0.19
N TYR A 54 -13.52 -6.05 1.14
CA TYR A 54 -13.96 -5.61 2.48
C TYR A 54 -14.79 -4.33 2.41
N ASN A 55 -14.41 -3.35 1.58
CA ASN A 55 -15.20 -2.14 1.40
C ASN A 55 -16.61 -2.46 0.85
N GLU A 56 -16.73 -3.40 -0.10
CA GLU A 56 -18.03 -3.86 -0.60
C GLU A 56 -18.88 -4.50 0.49
N LEU A 57 -18.29 -5.41 1.28
CA LEU A 57 -18.99 -6.07 2.38
C LEU A 57 -19.46 -5.04 3.42
N ILE A 58 -18.62 -4.08 3.78
CA ILE A 58 -19.00 -3.01 4.69
C ILE A 58 -20.14 -2.20 4.11
N TYR A 59 -20.02 -1.74 2.84
CA TYR A 59 -21.07 -0.96 2.19
C TYR A 59 -22.39 -1.69 2.14
N SER A 60 -22.39 -2.98 1.82
CA SER A 60 -23.61 -3.81 1.78
C SER A 60 -24.36 -3.85 3.11
N GLN A 61 -23.64 -3.76 4.24
CA GLN A 61 -24.21 -3.77 5.57
C GLN A 61 -24.70 -2.41 6.06
N ILE A 62 -24.18 -1.31 5.48
CA ILE A 62 -24.48 0.05 5.95
C ILE A 62 -25.39 0.85 5.02
N LYS A 63 -25.49 0.51 3.74
CA LYS A 63 -26.17 1.30 2.69
C LYS A 63 -27.61 1.69 3.01
N ASN A 64 -28.31 0.93 3.87
CA ASN A 64 -29.70 1.16 4.25
C ASN A 64 -29.84 1.63 5.70
N LYS A 65 -28.75 2.05 6.35
CA LYS A 65 -28.76 2.49 7.76
C LYS A 65 -28.40 3.97 7.85
N GLU A 66 -28.97 4.63 8.85
CA GLU A 66 -28.50 5.95 9.24
C GLU A 66 -27.12 5.85 9.91
N ILE A 67 -26.25 6.84 9.68
CA ILE A 67 -24.87 6.83 10.16
C ILE A 67 -24.79 6.64 11.68
N ASP A 68 -25.70 7.26 12.42
CA ASP A 68 -25.75 7.17 13.89
C ASP A 68 -26.09 5.77 14.41
N GLN A 69 -26.67 4.91 13.55
CA GLN A 69 -27.04 3.52 13.87
C GLN A 69 -25.96 2.52 13.47
N ILE A 70 -24.85 2.96 12.89
CA ILE A 70 -23.78 2.10 12.38
C ILE A 70 -22.76 1.82 13.49
N SER A 71 -22.69 0.57 13.93
CA SER A 71 -21.59 0.07 14.73
C SER A 71 -20.50 -0.50 13.84
N ILE A 72 -19.57 0.38 13.38
CA ILE A 72 -18.53 0.00 12.44
C ILE A 72 -17.61 -1.10 13.00
N ASP A 73 -17.31 -1.07 14.29
CA ASP A 73 -16.43 -2.06 14.92
C ASP A 73 -17.07 -3.46 14.93
N SER A 74 -18.37 -3.56 15.16
CA SER A 74 -19.12 -4.83 15.07
C SER A 74 -19.12 -5.37 13.65
N ILE A 75 -19.26 -4.50 12.64
CA ILE A 75 -19.20 -4.88 11.23
C ILE A 75 -17.82 -5.43 10.88
N ILE A 76 -16.75 -4.74 11.28
CA ILE A 76 -15.37 -5.17 11.02
C ILE A 76 -15.11 -6.53 11.65
N GLN A 77 -15.51 -6.75 12.91
CA GLN A 77 -15.35 -8.02 13.61
C GLN A 77 -16.08 -9.18 12.93
N SER A 78 -17.22 -8.91 12.27
CA SER A 78 -17.96 -9.92 11.51
C SER A 78 -17.27 -10.31 10.20
N ILE A 79 -16.48 -9.40 9.62
CA ILE A 79 -15.82 -9.59 8.31
C ILE A 79 -14.41 -10.18 8.46
N THR A 80 -13.65 -9.72 9.44
CA THR A 80 -12.25 -10.12 9.59
C THR A 80 -11.79 -10.14 11.04
N ARG A 81 -10.90 -11.10 11.36
CA ARG A 81 -10.20 -11.14 12.64
C ARG A 81 -8.91 -10.30 12.64
N LYS A 82 -8.49 -9.81 11.47
CA LYS A 82 -7.29 -8.97 11.37
C LYS A 82 -7.61 -7.55 11.80
N PRO A 83 -6.69 -6.85 12.46
CA PRO A 83 -6.88 -5.44 12.79
C PRO A 83 -7.02 -4.63 11.49
N LEU A 84 -8.18 -4.05 11.31
CA LEU A 84 -8.52 -3.23 10.16
C LEU A 84 -9.05 -1.88 10.67
N ARG A 85 -8.52 -0.79 10.15
CA ARG A 85 -9.07 0.55 10.39
C ARG A 85 -9.94 0.94 9.21
N VAL A 86 -11.17 1.31 9.51
CA VAL A 86 -12.15 1.74 8.51
C VAL A 86 -12.55 3.18 8.81
N THR A 87 -12.62 3.99 7.77
CA THR A 87 -13.07 5.37 7.82
C THR A 87 -14.12 5.58 6.75
N ILE A 88 -15.29 6.09 7.12
CA ILE A 88 -16.34 6.53 6.19
C ILE A 88 -16.23 8.03 6.06
N ILE A 89 -16.14 8.51 4.84
CA ILE A 89 -15.86 9.91 4.48
C ILE A 89 -16.95 10.40 3.54
N SER A 90 -17.42 11.62 3.74
CA SER A 90 -18.31 12.29 2.77
C SER A 90 -17.55 12.55 1.47
N ALA A 91 -18.08 12.06 0.34
CA ALA A 91 -17.48 12.28 -0.97
C ALA A 91 -17.53 13.76 -1.41
N LEU A 92 -18.49 14.53 -0.89
CA LEU A 92 -18.67 15.95 -1.20
C LEU A 92 -17.74 16.85 -0.39
N SER A 93 -17.66 16.63 0.92
CA SER A 93 -16.94 17.54 1.83
C SER A 93 -15.58 17.04 2.29
N GLY A 94 -15.29 15.75 2.10
CA GLY A 94 -14.09 15.11 2.64
C GLY A 94 -14.09 14.95 4.17
N LYS A 95 -15.22 15.28 4.83
CA LYS A 95 -15.36 15.15 6.27
C LYS A 95 -15.50 13.69 6.67
N VAL A 96 -14.81 13.29 7.72
CA VAL A 96 -14.98 11.97 8.34
C VAL A 96 -16.35 11.91 8.99
N LEU A 97 -17.16 10.94 8.57
CA LEU A 97 -18.50 10.68 9.11
C LEU A 97 -18.43 9.63 10.23
N LEU A 98 -17.64 8.59 10.03
CA LEU A 98 -17.47 7.50 10.97
C LEU A 98 -16.06 6.92 10.87
N GLU A 99 -15.48 6.54 12.00
CA GLU A 99 -14.15 5.91 12.06
C GLU A 99 -14.13 4.83 13.13
N SER A 100 -13.62 3.64 12.75
CA SER A 100 -13.29 2.57 13.68
C SER A 100 -12.00 2.92 14.42
N GLN A 101 -11.83 2.44 15.65
CA GLN A 101 -10.65 2.68 16.47
C GLN A 101 -10.36 4.18 16.64
N ARG A 102 -11.25 4.86 17.38
CA ARG A 102 -11.02 6.23 17.87
C ARG A 102 -9.87 6.26 18.87
N GLU A 103 -8.66 5.94 18.46
CA GLU A 103 -7.49 6.39 19.20
C GLU A 103 -7.28 7.87 18.87
N LYS A 104 -7.62 8.66 19.84
CA LYS A 104 -7.22 10.03 20.19
C LYS A 104 -6.26 10.76 19.22
N GLU A 105 -6.66 10.93 17.98
CA GLU A 105 -6.10 12.02 17.18
C GLU A 105 -7.12 13.16 17.13
N PRO A 106 -6.85 14.28 17.83
CA PRO A 106 -7.70 15.47 17.72
C PRO A 106 -7.79 15.99 16.27
N ASP A 107 -6.81 15.64 15.44
CA ASP A 107 -6.64 16.13 14.07
C ASP A 107 -7.40 15.33 13.00
N SER A 108 -7.85 14.11 13.28
CA SER A 108 -8.49 13.27 12.25
C SER A 108 -9.86 13.76 11.81
N LEU A 109 -10.60 14.41 12.72
CA LEU A 109 -11.94 14.94 12.46
C LEU A 109 -11.93 16.34 11.81
N ALA A 110 -10.84 17.11 11.98
CA ALA A 110 -10.73 18.47 11.48
C ALA A 110 -10.15 18.57 10.07
N ASN A 111 -9.44 17.54 9.59
CA ASN A 111 -8.74 17.59 8.32
C ASN A 111 -9.64 17.14 7.16
N ASN A 112 -9.68 17.95 6.11
CA ASN A 112 -10.27 17.57 4.84
C ASN A 112 -9.45 16.43 4.21
N HIS A 113 -10.09 15.27 4.02
CA HIS A 113 -9.43 14.07 3.50
C HIS A 113 -9.40 14.00 1.96
N LEU A 114 -10.02 14.96 1.25
CA LEU A 114 -10.08 14.96 -0.22
C LEU A 114 -8.70 15.03 -0.88
N ASP A 115 -7.71 15.63 -0.21
CA ASP A 115 -6.35 15.74 -0.74
C ASP A 115 -5.52 14.46 -0.65
N ARG A 116 -6.03 13.44 0.02
CA ARG A 116 -5.31 12.17 0.18
C ARG A 116 -5.28 11.39 -1.14
N PRO A 117 -4.13 10.84 -1.56
CA PRO A 117 -3.97 10.21 -2.89
C PRO A 117 -5.00 9.11 -3.16
N GLU A 118 -5.26 8.24 -2.18
CA GLU A 118 -6.25 7.16 -2.28
C GLU A 118 -7.67 7.70 -2.45
N ILE A 119 -8.01 8.79 -1.75
CA ILE A 119 -9.33 9.44 -1.84
C ILE A 119 -9.48 10.15 -3.17
N ARG A 120 -8.48 10.92 -3.59
CA ARG A 120 -8.49 11.60 -4.90
C ARG A 120 -8.63 10.62 -6.05
N SER A 121 -7.93 9.48 -5.97
CA SER A 121 -8.06 8.40 -6.97
C SER A 121 -9.47 7.79 -6.94
N SER A 122 -10.04 7.54 -5.77
CA SER A 122 -11.39 6.97 -5.65
C SER A 122 -12.48 7.91 -6.16
N LEU A 123 -12.32 9.22 -5.99
CA LEU A 123 -13.23 10.22 -6.55
C LEU A 123 -13.20 10.22 -8.08
N LYS A 124 -12.03 10.05 -8.69
CA LYS A 124 -11.84 10.08 -10.14
C LYS A 124 -12.21 8.75 -10.81
N ASN A 125 -11.81 7.63 -10.21
CA ASN A 125 -11.82 6.31 -10.85
C ASN A 125 -12.79 5.32 -10.18
N GLY A 126 -13.53 5.74 -9.14
CA GLY A 126 -14.38 4.87 -8.32
C GLY A 126 -13.61 4.15 -7.21
N ASN A 127 -12.33 3.89 -7.39
CA ASN A 127 -11.46 3.28 -6.38
C ASN A 127 -10.05 3.88 -6.41
N GLY A 128 -9.28 3.66 -5.34
CA GLY A 128 -7.91 4.12 -5.25
C GLY A 128 -7.18 3.49 -4.08
N TYR A 129 -5.85 3.46 -4.17
CA TYR A 129 -5.01 3.04 -3.05
C TYR A 129 -3.74 3.88 -2.98
N ALA A 130 -3.13 3.92 -1.80
CA ALA A 130 -1.84 4.54 -1.57
C ALA A 130 -1.10 3.89 -0.40
N ILE A 131 0.23 3.90 -0.48
CA ILE A 131 1.07 3.56 0.65
C ILE A 131 1.59 4.88 1.22
N ARG A 132 1.28 5.15 2.50
CA ARG A 132 1.68 6.38 3.16
C ARG A 132 2.22 6.11 4.56
N TYR A 133 3.16 6.97 4.95
CA TYR A 133 3.66 6.99 6.32
C TYR A 133 2.62 7.62 7.24
N SER A 134 2.25 6.93 8.30
CA SER A 134 1.40 7.46 9.37
C SER A 134 2.29 8.07 10.45
N GLN A 135 2.09 9.36 10.72
CA GLN A 135 2.82 10.07 11.77
C GLN A 135 2.52 9.51 13.16
N SER A 136 1.25 9.12 13.38
CA SER A 136 0.78 8.58 14.66
C SER A 136 1.37 7.21 14.99
N PHE A 137 1.41 6.33 13.99
CA PHE A 137 1.90 4.96 14.17
C PHE A 137 3.37 4.78 13.79
N LYS A 138 4.01 5.81 13.23
CA LYS A 138 5.42 5.80 12.76
C LYS A 138 5.73 4.59 11.85
N LYS A 139 4.77 4.23 10.99
CA LYS A 139 4.83 3.10 10.05
C LYS A 139 4.18 3.46 8.73
N ASN A 140 4.59 2.76 7.69
CA ASN A 140 3.88 2.78 6.42
C ASN A 140 2.62 1.92 6.50
N PHE A 141 1.49 2.49 6.09
CA PHE A 141 0.23 1.79 5.95
C PHE A 141 -0.21 1.77 4.50
N PHE A 142 -0.86 0.70 4.13
CA PHE A 142 -1.56 0.58 2.87
C PHE A 142 -3.00 1.05 3.08
N TYR A 143 -3.40 2.07 2.33
CA TYR A 143 -4.75 2.63 2.32
C TYR A 143 -5.44 2.24 1.03
N SER A 144 -6.64 1.70 1.12
CA SER A 144 -7.52 1.41 0.00
C SER A 144 -8.83 2.14 0.18
N ALA A 145 -9.32 2.82 -0.84
CA ALA A 145 -10.54 3.61 -0.82
C ALA A 145 -11.46 3.23 -1.98
N LYS A 146 -12.77 3.21 -1.73
CA LYS A 146 -13.80 3.01 -2.74
C LYS A 146 -14.92 3.99 -2.55
N ARG A 147 -15.37 4.58 -3.66
CA ARG A 147 -16.48 5.53 -3.68
C ARG A 147 -17.80 4.80 -3.89
N TYR A 148 -18.81 5.18 -3.10
CA TYR A 148 -20.18 4.72 -3.15
C TYR A 148 -21.08 5.96 -3.05
N ASP A 149 -21.65 6.39 -4.13
CA ASP A 149 -22.51 7.58 -4.20
C ASP A 149 -21.93 8.77 -3.38
N ASP A 150 -22.51 9.08 -2.21
CA ASP A 150 -22.13 10.18 -1.34
C ASP A 150 -21.03 9.82 -0.34
N TRP A 151 -20.61 8.55 -0.27
CA TRP A 151 -19.63 8.05 0.69
C TRP A 151 -18.37 7.52 0.04
N ILE A 152 -17.27 7.63 0.76
CA ILE A 152 -16.04 6.92 0.47
C ILE A 152 -15.70 6.06 1.68
N ILE A 153 -15.55 4.76 1.47
CA ILE A 153 -15.08 3.82 2.49
C ILE A 153 -13.59 3.61 2.25
N ARG A 154 -12.81 3.87 3.30
CA ARG A 154 -11.38 3.72 3.27
C ARG A 154 -10.93 2.75 4.33
#